data_a4fe7ac912ede597a45fced2321df366
#
_entry.id   a4fe7ac912ede597a45fced2321df366
#
_cell.length_a   1.000
_cell.length_b   1.000
_cell.length_c   1.000
_cell.angle_alpha   90.00
_cell.angle_beta   90.00
_cell.angle_gamma   90.00
#
_symmetry.space_group_name_H-M   'P 1'
#
loop_
_entity.id
_entity.type
_entity.pdbx_description
1 polymer ?
#
loop_
_entity_poly.entity_id
_entity_poly.type
_entity_poly.pdbx_seq_one_letter_code
_entity_poly.pdbx_strand_id
1 'polypeptide(L)'
;MKVIIDCNIWISFLLGHQTFLMRKILTNPMLDIFVCHELLTEIKDVASREKIRKYIDISDIDDLLNLIHDFCIYAEIQHVVASQIRDAKDLYLLSLSETVGADYIVSGDKDLLVLERHEQTKMIKLMDFKLLCGL
;
A
#
# COMPACT_ATOMS: atom_id res chain seq x y z
N MET A 1 -11.09 9.12 5.25
CA MET A 1 -10.78 8.63 3.91
C MET A 1 -10.05 7.30 4.03
N LYS A 2 -10.59 6.26 3.42
CA LYS A 2 -10.05 4.90 3.48
C LYS A 2 -9.10 4.66 2.33
N VAL A 3 -7.87 4.26 2.63
CA VAL A 3 -6.79 4.18 1.64
C VAL A 3 -6.04 2.86 1.78
N ILE A 4 -5.65 2.31 0.65
CA ILE A 4 -4.74 1.18 0.55
C ILE A 4 -3.50 1.65 -0.20
N ILE A 5 -2.32 1.35 0.33
CA ILE A 5 -1.04 1.71 -0.28
C ILE A 5 -0.39 0.43 -0.78
N ASP A 6 -0.11 0.38 -2.10
CA ASP A 6 0.50 -0.79 -2.74
C ASP A 6 1.92 -1.04 -2.20
N CYS A 7 2.32 -2.29 -2.21
CA CYS A 7 3.64 -2.75 -1.76
C CYS A 7 4.79 -1.91 -2.31
N ASN A 8 4.79 -1.63 -3.61
CA ASN A 8 5.88 -0.87 -4.25
C ASN A 8 6.01 0.55 -3.71
N ILE A 9 4.92 1.15 -3.27
CA ILE A 9 4.96 2.49 -2.65
C ILE A 9 5.63 2.40 -1.27
N TRP A 10 5.26 1.40 -0.46
CA TRP A 10 5.92 1.16 0.83
C TRP A 10 7.42 0.94 0.66
N ILE A 11 7.80 0.11 -0.31
CA ILE A 11 9.21 -0.15 -0.61
C ILE A 11 9.93 1.13 -1.06
N SER A 12 9.27 1.97 -1.85
CA SER A 12 9.87 3.25 -2.29
C SER A 12 10.17 4.18 -1.12
N PHE A 13 9.37 4.17 -0.06
CA PHE A 13 9.66 4.94 1.15
C PHE A 13 10.94 4.44 1.82
N LEU A 14 11.15 3.13 1.88
CA LEU A 14 12.37 2.55 2.42
C LEU A 14 13.59 2.92 1.59
N LEU A 15 13.52 2.72 0.28
CA LEU A 15 14.63 2.99 -0.64
C LEU A 15 15.01 4.47 -0.70
N GLY A 16 14.03 5.34 -0.63
CA GLY A 16 14.22 6.80 -0.65
C GLY A 16 14.51 7.39 0.72
N HIS A 17 14.54 6.60 1.77
CA HIS A 17 14.69 7.06 3.15
C HIS A 17 13.69 8.16 3.50
N GLN A 18 12.46 8.06 2.99
CA GLN A 18 11.41 9.08 3.14
C GLN A 18 10.57 8.85 4.41
N THR A 19 11.24 8.63 5.53
CA THR A 19 10.61 8.36 6.82
C THR A 19 9.68 9.50 7.26
N PHE A 20 10.10 10.74 7.01
CA PHE A 20 9.31 11.91 7.39
C PHE A 20 7.97 11.98 6.63
N LEU A 21 8.00 11.76 5.31
CA LEU A 21 6.80 11.73 4.50
C LEU A 21 5.88 10.58 4.92
N MET A 22 6.47 9.41 5.13
CA MET A 22 5.73 8.22 5.57
C MET A 22 5.04 8.47 6.91
N ARG A 23 5.73 9.08 7.88
CA ARG A 23 5.12 9.42 9.17
C ARG A 23 3.99 10.42 9.03
N LYS A 24 4.13 11.43 8.17
CA LYS A 24 3.06 12.39 7.91
C LYS A 24 1.81 11.72 7.36
N ILE A 25 1.98 10.77 6.45
CA ILE A 25 0.86 10.00 5.90
C ILE A 25 0.22 9.14 7.00
N LEU A 26 1.03 8.38 7.73
CA LEU A 26 0.55 7.43 8.74
C LEU A 26 -0.14 8.10 9.93
N THR A 27 0.30 9.30 10.28
CA THR A 27 -0.26 10.03 11.43
C THR A 27 -1.35 11.04 11.04
N ASN A 28 -1.71 11.11 9.77
CA ASN A 28 -2.77 12.02 9.31
C ASN A 28 -4.13 11.49 9.81
N PRO A 29 -4.82 12.25 10.70
CA PRO A 29 -6.08 11.77 11.30
C PRO A 29 -7.23 11.65 10.29
N MET A 30 -7.08 12.23 9.09
CA MET A 30 -8.09 12.12 8.03
C MET A 30 -7.97 10.83 7.22
N LEU A 31 -6.90 10.05 7.44
CA LEU A 31 -6.64 8.84 6.69
C LEU A 31 -6.83 7.60 7.57
N ASP A 32 -7.56 6.63 7.02
CA ASP A 32 -7.61 5.26 7.54
C ASP A 32 -6.88 4.38 6.53
N ILE A 33 -5.67 3.97 6.86
CA ILE A 33 -4.82 3.18 5.98
C ILE A 33 -4.98 1.72 6.33
N PHE A 34 -5.46 0.93 5.37
CA PHE A 34 -5.74 -0.49 5.56
C PHE A 34 -4.63 -1.36 5.01
N VAL A 35 -4.31 -2.41 5.75
CA VAL A 35 -3.39 -3.47 5.35
C VAL A 35 -4.04 -4.83 5.57
N CYS A 36 -3.50 -5.84 4.90
CA CYS A 36 -3.94 -7.23 5.06
C CYS A 36 -2.73 -8.15 5.13
N HIS A 37 -2.96 -9.40 5.47
CA HIS A 37 -1.91 -10.41 5.55
C HIS A 37 -1.10 -10.51 4.25
N GLU A 38 -1.78 -10.54 3.11
CA GLU A 38 -1.16 -10.66 1.79
C GLU A 38 -0.22 -9.50 1.49
N LEU A 39 -0.64 -8.27 1.83
CA LEU A 39 0.19 -7.08 1.63
C LEU A 39 1.43 -7.12 2.52
N LEU A 40 1.28 -7.46 3.79
CA LEU A 40 2.40 -7.55 4.72
C LEU A 40 3.40 -8.64 4.30
N THR A 41 2.89 -9.78 3.83
CA THR A 41 3.73 -10.86 3.30
C THR A 41 4.50 -10.41 2.06
N GLU A 42 3.86 -9.70 1.15
CA GLU A 42 4.52 -9.17 -0.05
C GLU A 42 5.61 -8.15 0.31
N ILE A 43 5.34 -7.24 1.26
CA ILE A 43 6.34 -6.28 1.72
C ILE A 43 7.57 -7.00 2.26
N LYS A 44 7.38 -8.00 3.10
CA LYS A 44 8.50 -8.79 3.67
C LYS A 44 9.29 -9.51 2.58
N ASP A 45 8.59 -10.12 1.63
CA ASP A 45 9.21 -10.86 0.53
C ASP A 45 10.03 -9.92 -0.36
N VAL A 46 9.45 -8.83 -0.83
CA VAL A 46 10.13 -7.87 -1.71
C VAL A 46 11.30 -7.21 -1.01
N ALA A 47 11.12 -6.78 0.24
CA ALA A 47 12.16 -6.12 1.01
C ALA A 47 13.34 -7.05 1.32
N SER A 48 13.14 -8.36 1.34
CA SER A 48 14.20 -9.34 1.60
C SER A 48 15.00 -9.72 0.34
N ARG A 49 14.57 -9.27 -0.85
CA ARG A 49 15.29 -9.57 -2.09
C ARG A 49 16.67 -8.90 -2.11
N GLU A 50 17.66 -9.59 -2.64
CA GLU A 50 19.05 -9.15 -2.63
C GLU A 50 19.23 -7.73 -3.19
N LYS A 51 18.57 -7.42 -4.31
CA LYS A 51 18.68 -6.09 -4.93
C LYS A 51 18.15 -4.95 -4.06
N ILE A 52 17.21 -5.25 -3.16
CA ILE A 52 16.65 -4.28 -2.21
C ILE A 52 17.55 -4.20 -0.97
N ARG A 53 18.04 -5.34 -0.49
CA ARG A 53 18.91 -5.44 0.70
C ARG A 53 20.25 -4.74 0.52
N LYS A 54 20.63 -4.40 -0.69
CA LYS A 54 21.81 -3.56 -0.96
C LYS A 54 21.66 -2.14 -0.42
N TYR A 55 20.43 -1.67 -0.26
CA TYR A 55 20.13 -0.27 0.07
C TYR A 55 19.49 -0.10 1.44
N ILE A 56 19.00 -1.17 2.05
CA ILE A 56 18.32 -1.13 3.35
C ILE A 56 18.77 -2.28 4.25
N ASP A 57 18.71 -2.05 5.55
CA ASP A 57 19.00 -3.06 6.57
C ASP A 57 17.72 -3.77 7.03
N ILE A 58 17.88 -4.93 7.69
CA ILE A 58 16.78 -5.64 8.33
C ILE A 58 16.06 -4.72 9.32
N SER A 59 16.82 -3.89 10.05
CA SER A 59 16.22 -2.93 11.00
C SER A 59 15.28 -1.95 10.35
N ASP A 60 15.55 -1.53 9.11
CA ASP A 60 14.65 -0.64 8.36
C ASP A 60 13.33 -1.33 8.05
N ILE A 61 13.38 -2.61 7.70
CA ILE A 61 12.18 -3.42 7.43
C ILE A 61 11.35 -3.57 8.71
N ASP A 62 12.01 -3.89 9.82
CA ASP A 62 11.35 -4.06 11.12
C ASP A 62 10.70 -2.74 11.57
N ASP A 63 11.38 -1.63 11.39
CA ASP A 63 10.85 -0.30 11.71
C ASP A 63 9.59 0.01 10.88
N LEU A 64 9.62 -0.30 9.59
CA LEU A 64 8.45 -0.11 8.73
C LEU A 64 7.27 -0.96 9.20
N LEU A 65 7.51 -2.24 9.48
CA LEU A 65 6.45 -3.16 9.93
C LEU A 65 5.87 -2.72 11.26
N ASN A 66 6.70 -2.20 12.17
CA ASN A 66 6.24 -1.66 13.45
C ASN A 66 5.39 -0.40 13.26
N LEU A 67 5.78 0.50 12.35
CA LEU A 67 4.98 1.68 12.02
C LEU A 67 3.63 1.29 11.41
N ILE A 68 3.61 0.31 10.54
CA ILE A 68 2.37 -0.21 9.96
C ILE A 68 1.49 -0.79 11.06
N HIS A 69 2.07 -1.58 11.97
CA HIS A 69 1.34 -2.17 13.09
C HIS A 69 0.72 -1.08 13.98
N ASP A 70 1.45 0.00 14.23
CA ASP A 70 1.00 1.06 15.15
C ASP A 70 -0.05 1.98 14.53
N PHE A 71 0.02 2.24 13.23
CA PHE A 71 -0.79 3.29 12.59
C PHE A 71 -1.78 2.80 11.53
N CYS A 72 -1.62 1.59 11.02
CA CYS A 72 -2.53 1.06 10.00
C CYS A 72 -3.59 0.15 10.62
N ILE A 73 -4.71 0.00 9.90
CA ILE A 73 -5.81 -0.87 10.31
C ILE A 73 -5.67 -2.20 9.56
N TYR A 74 -5.55 -3.29 10.31
CA TYR A 74 -5.51 -4.61 9.72
C TYR A 74 -6.93 -5.06 9.37
N ALA A 75 -7.12 -5.53 8.15
CA ALA A 75 -8.37 -6.11 7.68
C ALA A 75 -8.12 -7.44 7.00
N GLU A 76 -9.02 -8.38 7.19
CA GLU A 76 -8.98 -9.69 6.57
C GLU A 76 -9.85 -9.67 5.31
N ILE A 77 -9.29 -10.14 4.19
CA ILE A 77 -10.04 -10.20 2.93
C ILE A 77 -11.19 -11.19 3.08
N GLN A 78 -12.42 -10.72 2.80
CA GLN A 78 -13.63 -11.52 2.99
C GLN A 78 -13.95 -12.39 1.78
N HIS A 79 -13.53 -11.98 0.58
CA HIS A 79 -13.74 -12.75 -0.65
C HIS A 79 -12.73 -12.32 -1.71
N VAL A 80 -12.43 -13.20 -2.64
CA VAL A 80 -11.54 -12.90 -3.77
C VAL A 80 -12.40 -12.43 -4.94
N VAL A 81 -12.10 -11.22 -5.43
CA VAL A 81 -12.85 -10.63 -6.54
C VAL A 81 -12.49 -11.29 -7.87
N ALA A 82 -13.48 -11.37 -8.77
CA ALA A 82 -13.24 -11.70 -10.16
C ALA A 82 -12.86 -10.43 -10.92
N SER A 83 -11.71 -10.45 -11.60
CA SER A 83 -11.24 -9.31 -12.36
C SER A 83 -10.52 -9.78 -13.62
N GLN A 84 -10.39 -8.89 -14.61
CA GLN A 84 -9.58 -9.12 -15.79
C GLN A 84 -8.08 -9.05 -15.49
N ILE A 85 -7.71 -8.51 -14.34
CA ILE A 85 -6.34 -8.51 -13.85
C ILE A 85 -5.91 -9.95 -13.57
N ARG A 86 -4.78 -10.37 -14.15
CA ARG A 86 -4.26 -11.73 -14.02
C ARG A 86 -3.28 -11.91 -12.88
N ASP A 87 -2.63 -10.82 -12.44
CA ASP A 87 -1.64 -10.89 -11.39
C ASP A 87 -2.33 -11.07 -10.03
N ALA A 88 -1.99 -12.16 -9.34
CA ALA A 88 -2.56 -12.49 -8.03
C ALA A 88 -2.34 -11.38 -7.00
N LYS A 89 -1.21 -10.68 -7.07
CA LYS A 89 -0.91 -9.59 -6.15
C LYS A 89 -1.86 -8.40 -6.34
N ASP A 90 -2.24 -8.10 -7.59
CA ASP A 90 -3.18 -7.02 -7.87
C ASP A 90 -4.60 -7.42 -7.48
N LEU A 91 -4.94 -8.71 -7.62
CA LEU A 91 -6.24 -9.24 -7.22
C LEU A 91 -6.48 -9.07 -5.72
N TYR A 92 -5.48 -9.32 -4.87
CA TYR A 92 -5.71 -9.16 -3.43
C TYR A 92 -5.95 -7.69 -3.04
N LEU A 93 -5.31 -6.73 -3.74
CA LEU A 93 -5.55 -5.30 -3.51
C LEU A 93 -6.99 -4.92 -3.84
N LEU A 94 -7.52 -5.41 -4.95
CA LEU A 94 -8.92 -5.18 -5.31
C LEU A 94 -9.87 -5.86 -4.30
N SER A 95 -9.53 -7.06 -3.87
CA SER A 95 -10.32 -7.79 -2.87
C SER A 95 -10.34 -7.06 -1.54
N LEU A 96 -9.19 -6.53 -1.12
CA LEU A 96 -9.12 -5.72 0.10
C LEU A 96 -9.94 -4.44 -0.04
N SER A 97 -9.85 -3.78 -1.20
CA SER A 97 -10.60 -2.54 -1.44
C SER A 97 -12.10 -2.73 -1.33
N GLU A 98 -12.62 -3.86 -1.82
CA GLU A 98 -14.04 -4.17 -1.67
C GLU A 98 -14.40 -4.51 -0.22
N THR A 99 -13.52 -5.26 0.47
CA THR A 99 -13.76 -5.65 1.86
C THR A 99 -13.91 -4.43 2.78
N VAL A 100 -13.05 -3.43 2.61
CA VAL A 100 -13.05 -2.25 3.50
C VAL A 100 -13.84 -1.06 2.94
N GLY A 101 -14.23 -1.10 1.67
CA GLY A 101 -14.87 0.04 1.02
C GLY A 101 -13.88 1.19 0.82
N ALA A 102 -12.70 0.89 0.29
CA ALA A 102 -11.65 1.90 0.14
C ALA A 102 -12.03 2.99 -0.85
N ASP A 103 -11.58 4.22 -0.56
CA ASP A 103 -11.73 5.35 -1.47
C ASP A 103 -10.62 5.36 -2.52
N TYR A 104 -9.40 4.96 -2.13
CA TYR A 104 -8.23 4.98 -3.01
C TYR A 104 -7.32 3.77 -2.81
N ILE A 105 -6.73 3.33 -3.92
CA ILE A 105 -5.52 2.51 -3.92
C ILE A 105 -4.40 3.38 -4.50
N VAL A 106 -3.35 3.60 -3.71
CA VAL A 106 -2.17 4.36 -4.15
C VAL A 106 -1.15 3.38 -4.72
N SER A 107 -0.84 3.51 -6.01
CA SER A 107 0.04 2.58 -6.72
C SER A 107 0.80 3.26 -7.84
N GLY A 108 1.94 2.69 -8.19
CA GLY A 108 2.68 3.04 -9.40
C GLY A 108 2.55 1.98 -10.49
N ASP A 109 1.80 0.91 -10.23
CA ASP A 109 1.63 -0.20 -11.18
C ASP A 109 0.69 0.20 -12.31
N LYS A 110 1.18 0.11 -13.55
CA LYS A 110 0.40 0.48 -14.74
C LYS A 110 -0.84 -0.38 -14.90
N ASP A 111 -0.79 -1.66 -14.52
CA ASP A 111 -1.93 -2.57 -14.65
C ASP A 111 -3.08 -2.18 -13.72
N LEU A 112 -2.78 -1.64 -12.55
CA LEU A 112 -3.78 -1.08 -11.65
C LEU A 112 -4.24 0.30 -12.12
N LEU A 113 -3.32 1.18 -12.47
CA LEU A 113 -3.63 2.56 -12.85
C LEU A 113 -4.51 2.61 -14.11
N VAL A 114 -4.35 1.67 -15.04
CA VAL A 114 -5.15 1.62 -16.26
C VAL A 114 -6.63 1.32 -15.99
N LEU A 115 -6.95 0.67 -14.87
CA LEU A 115 -8.33 0.45 -14.44
C LEU A 115 -9.04 1.74 -14.07
N GLU A 116 -8.30 2.75 -13.62
CA GLU A 116 -8.78 4.03 -13.11
C GLU A 116 -9.68 3.89 -11.88
N ARG A 117 -10.58 2.92 -11.87
CA ARG A 117 -11.51 2.68 -10.77
C ARG A 117 -11.89 1.20 -10.70
N HIS A 118 -12.07 0.70 -9.49
CA HIS A 118 -12.69 -0.60 -9.21
C HIS A 118 -13.79 -0.38 -8.18
N GLU A 119 -15.06 -0.60 -8.56
CA GLU A 119 -16.21 -0.24 -7.75
C GLU A 119 -16.12 1.25 -7.36
N GLN A 120 -16.14 1.56 -6.06
CA GLN A 120 -16.01 2.95 -5.59
C GLN A 120 -14.55 3.40 -5.43
N THR A 121 -13.59 2.47 -5.53
CA THR A 121 -12.18 2.73 -5.26
C THR A 121 -11.47 3.29 -6.50
N LYS A 122 -10.86 4.45 -6.37
CA LYS A 122 -10.03 5.06 -7.43
C LYS A 122 -8.58 4.65 -7.29
N MET A 123 -7.94 4.39 -8.44
CA MET A 123 -6.50 4.12 -8.51
C MET A 123 -5.78 5.45 -8.72
N ILE A 124 -4.85 5.81 -7.84
CA ILE A 124 -4.10 7.06 -7.96
C ILE A 124 -2.61 6.85 -7.74
N LYS A 125 -1.81 7.73 -8.33
CA LYS A 125 -0.37 7.78 -8.11
C LYS A 125 -0.05 8.45 -6.79
N LEU A 126 1.14 8.17 -6.26
CA LEU A 126 1.61 8.78 -5.01
C LEU A 126 1.58 10.30 -5.06
N MET A 127 1.99 10.90 -6.18
CA MET A 127 2.01 12.36 -6.32
C MET A 127 0.61 12.96 -6.16
N ASP A 128 -0.40 12.35 -6.79
CA ASP A 128 -1.77 12.82 -6.69
C ASP A 128 -2.31 12.61 -5.27
N PHE A 129 -1.95 11.50 -4.64
CA PHE A 129 -2.31 11.23 -3.24
C PHE A 129 -1.71 12.29 -2.30
N LYS A 130 -0.45 12.66 -2.51
CA LYS A 130 0.20 13.70 -1.72
C LYS A 130 -0.54 15.04 -1.84
N LEU A 131 -0.97 15.39 -3.05
CA LEU A 131 -1.76 16.61 -3.28
C LEU A 131 -3.09 16.56 -2.53
N LEU A 132 -3.77 15.42 -2.55
CA LEU A 132 -5.01 15.24 -1.78
C LEU A 132 -4.80 15.42 -0.28
N CYS A 133 -3.65 15.03 0.24
CA CYS A 133 -3.32 15.14 1.66
C CYS A 133 -2.74 16.51 2.05
N GLY A 134 -2.54 17.40 1.08
CA GLY A 134 -1.91 18.71 1.33
C GLY A 134 -0.42 18.63 1.59
N LEU A 135 0.24 17.63 1.05
CA LEU A 135 1.68 17.40 1.27
C LEU A 135 2.56 17.93 0.13
#